data_5a807e66918531e2df4c5e53822680e5
#
_entry.id   5a807e66918531e2df4c5e53822680e5
#
_cell.length_a   1.000
_cell.length_b   1.000
_cell.length_c   1.000
_cell.angle_alpha   90.00
_cell.angle_beta   90.00
_cell.angle_gamma   90.00
#
_symmetry.space_group_name_H-M   'P 1'
#
loop_
_entity.id
_entity.type
_entity.pdbx_description
1 polymer ?
#
loop_
_entity_poly.entity_id
_entity_poly.type
_entity_poly.pdbx_seq_one_letter_code
_entity_poly.pdbx_strand_id
1 'polypeptide(L)'
;MKKAFLALAGAFGLAGAGFSANLQRAEAQKKIEQQSCTPCHSLRLVDSQRLSAAAWAKEVDKMIGWGAIVPDRQKLIDYLASQYSDSKPIPAPVYSGNGVTSRAAVRNPGN
;
A
#
# COMPACT_ATOMS: atom_id res chain seq x y z
N MET A 1 -60.26 -8.88 -25.05
CA MET A 1 -59.55 -8.06 -24.09
C MET A 1 -58.28 -8.75 -23.68
N LYS A 2 -57.16 -8.44 -24.35
CA LYS A 2 -55.84 -9.03 -24.04
C LYS A 2 -55.05 -8.02 -23.20
N LYS A 3 -54.81 -8.33 -21.91
CA LYS A 3 -54.04 -7.51 -21.00
C LYS A 3 -52.56 -7.82 -21.25
N ALA A 4 -51.82 -6.86 -21.80
CA ALA A 4 -50.37 -6.92 -21.91
C ALA A 4 -49.73 -6.57 -20.53
N PHE A 5 -49.08 -7.49 -19.89
CA PHE A 5 -48.22 -7.25 -18.74
C PHE A 5 -46.84 -6.83 -19.26
N LEU A 6 -46.52 -5.57 -19.11
CA LEU A 6 -45.17 -5.06 -19.27
C LEU A 6 -44.36 -5.52 -18.04
N ALA A 7 -43.44 -6.43 -18.24
CA ALA A 7 -42.41 -6.78 -17.26
C ALA A 7 -41.28 -5.72 -17.31
N LEU A 8 -41.27 -4.85 -16.30
CA LEU A 8 -40.17 -3.94 -16.05
C LEU A 8 -39.08 -4.77 -15.36
N ALA A 9 -38.15 -5.33 -16.14
CA ALA A 9 -36.96 -5.99 -15.59
C ALA A 9 -35.97 -4.91 -15.13
N GLY A 10 -35.82 -4.81 -13.83
CA GLY A 10 -34.94 -3.86 -13.17
C GLY A 10 -33.45 -4.16 -13.45
N ALA A 11 -32.76 -3.23 -14.07
CA ALA A 11 -31.32 -3.19 -14.19
C ALA A 11 -30.71 -2.58 -12.91
N PHE A 12 -30.72 -3.35 -11.83
CA PHE A 12 -30.00 -3.00 -10.61
C PHE A 12 -29.14 -4.21 -10.21
N GLY A 13 -27.85 -4.19 -10.50
CA GLY A 13 -27.03 -5.30 -10.02
C GLY A 13 -25.56 -5.40 -10.43
N LEU A 14 -24.94 -4.41 -11.08
CA LEU A 14 -23.55 -4.57 -11.54
C LEU A 14 -22.50 -3.67 -10.85
N ALA A 15 -22.89 -2.79 -9.95
CA ALA A 15 -21.93 -1.90 -9.29
C ALA A 15 -21.22 -2.50 -8.06
N GLY A 16 -21.75 -3.58 -7.47
CA GLY A 16 -21.21 -4.15 -6.22
C GLY A 16 -20.02 -5.11 -6.40
N ALA A 17 -19.93 -5.78 -7.54
CA ALA A 17 -18.91 -6.82 -7.75
C ALA A 17 -17.48 -6.26 -7.93
N GLY A 18 -17.35 -5.09 -8.53
CA GLY A 18 -16.03 -4.46 -8.77
C GLY A 18 -15.36 -3.95 -7.50
N PHE A 19 -16.13 -3.44 -6.55
CA PHE A 19 -15.60 -2.92 -5.29
C PHE A 19 -15.04 -4.04 -4.40
N SER A 20 -15.73 -5.16 -4.29
CA SER A 20 -15.28 -6.33 -3.52
C SER A 20 -14.00 -6.95 -4.10
N ALA A 21 -13.90 -7.07 -5.43
CA ALA A 21 -12.71 -7.60 -6.08
C ALA A 21 -11.47 -6.70 -5.87
N ASN A 22 -11.62 -5.38 -5.85
CA ASN A 22 -10.53 -4.44 -5.60
C ASN A 22 -10.03 -4.51 -4.15
N LEU A 23 -10.92 -4.65 -3.18
CA LEU A 23 -10.56 -4.83 -1.78
C LEU A 23 -9.79 -6.14 -1.56
N GLN A 24 -10.26 -7.24 -2.13
CA GLN A 24 -9.59 -8.54 -2.03
C GLN A 24 -8.20 -8.50 -2.66
N ARG A 25 -8.04 -7.79 -3.79
CA ARG A 25 -6.73 -7.61 -4.44
C ARG A 25 -5.79 -6.81 -3.54
N ALA A 26 -6.25 -5.72 -2.95
CA ALA A 26 -5.44 -4.89 -2.05
C ALA A 26 -4.98 -5.67 -0.81
N GLU A 27 -5.85 -6.46 -0.20
CA GLU A 27 -5.52 -7.31 0.94
C GLU A 27 -4.50 -8.40 0.56
N ALA A 28 -4.66 -9.04 -0.60
CA ALA A 28 -3.71 -10.03 -1.10
C ALA A 28 -2.32 -9.42 -1.34
N GLN A 29 -2.25 -8.22 -1.89
CA GLN A 29 -0.99 -7.51 -2.13
C GLN A 29 -0.31 -7.10 -0.81
N LYS A 30 -1.07 -6.58 0.15
CA LYS A 30 -0.57 -6.26 1.49
C LYS A 30 -0.01 -7.51 2.20
N LYS A 31 -0.65 -8.64 2.03
CA LYS A 31 -0.17 -9.90 2.58
C LYS A 31 1.18 -10.32 1.99
N ILE A 32 1.38 -10.12 0.68
CA ILE A 32 2.68 -10.38 0.02
C ILE A 32 3.77 -9.49 0.62
N GLU A 33 3.51 -8.19 0.81
CA GLU A 33 4.43 -7.28 1.48
C GLU A 33 4.82 -7.79 2.88
N GLN A 34 3.84 -8.11 3.71
CA GLN A 34 4.07 -8.62 5.05
C GLN A 34 4.92 -9.89 5.05
N GLN A 35 4.58 -10.86 4.21
CA GLN A 35 5.31 -12.13 4.13
C GLN A 35 6.74 -11.96 3.63
N SER A 36 6.98 -11.03 2.73
CA SER A 36 8.29 -10.82 2.11
C SER A 36 9.24 -9.98 2.97
N CYS A 37 8.73 -9.01 3.73
CA CYS A 37 9.54 -8.01 4.41
C CYS A 37 9.71 -8.28 5.91
N THR A 38 8.66 -8.78 6.60
CA THR A 38 8.67 -8.92 8.08
C THR A 38 9.63 -9.97 8.64
N PRO A 39 10.07 -11.00 7.92
CA PRO A 39 11.06 -11.95 8.47
C PRO A 39 12.40 -11.35 8.84
N CYS A 40 12.79 -10.24 8.20
CA CYS A 40 14.10 -9.63 8.39
C CYS A 40 14.05 -8.31 9.16
N HIS A 41 12.99 -7.51 8.98
CA HIS A 41 12.85 -6.19 9.63
C HIS A 41 11.38 -5.78 9.70
N SER A 42 11.09 -4.71 10.44
CA SER A 42 9.72 -4.18 10.52
C SER A 42 9.34 -3.43 9.24
N LEU A 43 8.03 -3.37 8.94
CA LEU A 43 7.50 -2.60 7.82
C LEU A 43 7.71 -1.09 7.94
N ARG A 44 8.12 -0.58 9.11
CA ARG A 44 8.42 0.85 9.30
C ARG A 44 9.48 1.38 8.32
N LEU A 45 10.41 0.54 7.89
CA LEU A 45 11.38 0.91 6.86
C LEU A 45 10.72 1.14 5.51
N VAL A 46 9.72 0.33 5.16
CA VAL A 46 8.94 0.47 3.94
C VAL A 46 8.00 1.67 4.04
N ASP A 47 7.25 1.75 5.14
CA ASP A 47 6.25 2.80 5.38
C ASP A 47 6.84 4.21 5.35
N SER A 48 8.10 4.36 5.74
CA SER A 48 8.81 5.64 5.75
C SER A 48 9.40 6.06 4.41
N GLN A 49 9.46 5.17 3.43
CA GLN A 49 10.06 5.45 2.14
C GLN A 49 9.02 5.88 1.09
N ARG A 50 9.48 6.67 0.12
CA ARG A 50 8.72 7.06 -1.05
C ARG A 50 9.64 6.98 -2.26
N LEU A 51 9.40 5.97 -3.10
CA LEU A 51 10.28 5.65 -4.22
C LEU A 51 9.49 5.51 -5.51
N SER A 52 10.15 5.78 -6.64
CA SER A 52 9.60 5.44 -7.95
C SER A 52 9.48 3.92 -8.13
N ALA A 53 8.68 3.47 -9.08
CA ALA A 53 8.52 2.04 -9.38
C ALA A 53 9.87 1.37 -9.72
N ALA A 54 10.74 2.06 -10.47
CA ALA A 54 12.06 1.57 -10.81
C ALA A 54 12.99 1.45 -9.58
N ALA A 55 12.89 2.38 -8.64
CA ALA A 55 13.65 2.33 -7.39
C ALA A 55 13.13 1.21 -6.48
N TRP A 56 11.81 1.03 -6.38
CA TRP A 56 11.23 -0.12 -5.65
C TRP A 56 11.68 -1.46 -6.23
N ALA A 57 11.74 -1.58 -7.56
CA ALA A 57 12.25 -2.79 -8.20
C ALA A 57 13.69 -3.12 -7.75
N LYS A 58 14.57 -2.11 -7.69
CA LYS A 58 15.95 -2.30 -7.22
C LYS A 58 16.02 -2.69 -5.75
N GLU A 59 15.17 -2.11 -4.88
CA GLU A 59 15.13 -2.47 -3.47
C GLU A 59 14.62 -3.90 -3.26
N VAL A 60 13.58 -4.31 -3.99
CA VAL A 60 13.08 -5.69 -3.95
C VAL A 60 14.15 -6.67 -4.43
N ASP A 61 14.86 -6.40 -5.52
CA ASP A 61 15.94 -7.24 -6.02
C ASP A 61 17.09 -7.36 -5.03
N LYS A 62 17.44 -6.27 -4.36
CA LYS A 62 18.44 -6.26 -3.31
C LYS A 62 18.04 -7.15 -2.12
N MET A 63 16.80 -7.07 -1.66
CA MET A 63 16.27 -7.92 -0.59
C MET A 63 16.26 -9.39 -1.00
N ILE A 64 15.87 -9.71 -2.22
CA ILE A 64 15.94 -11.08 -2.76
C ILE A 64 17.40 -11.57 -2.77
N GLY A 65 18.33 -10.74 -3.18
CA GLY A 65 19.77 -11.03 -3.13
C GLY A 65 20.30 -11.32 -1.72
N TRP A 66 19.65 -10.78 -0.69
CA TRP A 66 19.95 -11.04 0.72
C TRP A 66 19.16 -12.22 1.32
N GLY A 67 18.38 -12.91 0.50
CA GLY A 67 17.65 -14.11 0.90
C GLY A 67 16.18 -13.91 1.24
N ALA A 68 15.58 -12.75 0.92
CA ALA A 68 14.15 -12.56 1.10
C ALA A 68 13.36 -13.47 0.15
N ILE A 69 12.33 -14.13 0.67
CA ILE A 69 11.42 -14.95 -0.10
C ILE A 69 10.27 -14.07 -0.59
N VAL A 70 10.25 -13.81 -1.89
CA VAL A 70 9.22 -13.01 -2.55
C VAL A 70 8.43 -13.89 -3.52
N PRO A 71 7.22 -14.34 -3.17
CA PRO A 71 6.43 -15.26 -3.99
C PRO A 71 6.08 -14.71 -5.36
N ASP A 72 5.81 -13.41 -5.46
CA ASP A 72 5.50 -12.72 -6.70
C ASP A 72 6.17 -11.33 -6.71
N ARG A 73 7.32 -11.28 -7.34
CA ARG A 73 8.15 -10.08 -7.41
C ARG A 73 7.41 -8.90 -8.05
N GLN A 74 6.75 -9.12 -9.17
CA GLN A 74 6.10 -8.03 -9.89
C GLN A 74 4.90 -7.48 -9.12
N LYS A 75 4.08 -8.33 -8.53
CA LYS A 75 2.97 -7.88 -7.68
C LYS A 75 3.43 -7.09 -6.48
N LEU A 76 4.55 -7.49 -5.86
CA LEU A 76 5.13 -6.73 -4.75
C LEU A 76 5.58 -5.35 -5.21
N ILE A 77 6.29 -5.25 -6.33
CA ILE A 77 6.75 -3.95 -6.88
C ILE A 77 5.56 -3.06 -7.22
N ASP A 78 4.54 -3.58 -7.89
CA ASP A 78 3.33 -2.83 -8.26
C ASP A 78 2.60 -2.31 -7.01
N TYR A 79 2.51 -3.12 -5.98
CA TYR A 79 1.94 -2.73 -4.70
C TYR A 79 2.74 -1.62 -4.03
N LEU A 80 4.05 -1.78 -3.89
CA LEU A 80 4.93 -0.78 -3.28
C LEU A 80 4.89 0.54 -4.04
N ALA A 81 4.95 0.49 -5.38
CA ALA A 81 4.85 1.68 -6.22
C ALA A 81 3.48 2.36 -6.12
N SER A 82 2.40 1.62 -5.87
CA SER A 82 1.07 2.18 -5.68
C SER A 82 0.86 2.79 -4.29
N GLN A 83 1.40 2.16 -3.24
CA GLN A 83 1.22 2.60 -1.87
C GLN A 83 2.24 3.64 -1.43
N TYR A 84 3.49 3.50 -1.85
CA TYR A 84 4.65 4.25 -1.38
C TYR A 84 5.40 4.92 -2.54
N SER A 85 4.66 5.50 -3.50
CA SER A 85 5.27 6.22 -4.63
C SER A 85 5.92 7.53 -4.17
N ASP A 86 6.91 7.99 -4.92
CA ASP A 86 7.59 9.27 -4.74
C ASP A 86 6.67 10.49 -4.89
N SER A 87 5.48 10.31 -5.48
CA SER A 87 4.44 11.34 -5.56
C SER A 87 3.60 11.49 -4.29
N LYS A 88 3.72 10.57 -3.32
CA LYS A 88 2.94 10.60 -2.08
C LYS A 88 3.73 11.24 -0.93
N PRO A 89 3.06 11.94 0.00
CA PRO A 89 3.72 12.50 1.17
C PRO A 89 4.27 11.40 2.08
N ILE A 90 5.41 11.65 2.70
CA ILE A 90 5.95 10.80 3.76
C ILE A 90 5.08 11.01 5.01
N PRO A 91 4.59 9.95 5.67
CA PRO A 91 3.84 10.08 6.91
C PRO A 91 4.67 10.79 7.97
N ALA A 92 4.03 11.65 8.75
CA ALA A 92 4.68 12.21 9.92
C ALA A 92 5.16 11.08 10.85
N PRO A 93 6.35 11.18 11.44
CA PRO A 93 6.83 10.17 12.36
C PRO A 93 5.86 10.05 13.54
N VAL A 94 5.27 8.87 13.73
CA VAL A 94 4.46 8.56 14.88
C VAL A 94 5.40 8.29 16.04
N TYR A 95 5.65 9.31 16.86
CA TYR A 95 6.30 9.10 18.14
C TYR A 95 5.28 8.43 19.07
N SER A 96 5.44 7.16 19.33
CA SER A 96 4.71 6.49 20.41
C SER A 96 5.09 7.20 21.70
N GLY A 97 4.16 8.03 22.21
CA GLY A 97 4.40 8.91 23.33
C GLY A 97 4.54 8.17 24.64
N ASN A 98 5.75 7.71 24.94
CA ASN A 98 6.18 7.57 26.31
C ASN A 98 7.02 8.82 26.66
N GLY A 99 6.34 9.94 26.89
CA GLY A 99 6.85 11.01 27.73
C GLY A 99 8.06 11.81 27.25
N VAL A 100 8.52 11.65 26.02
CA VAL A 100 9.49 12.59 25.45
C VAL A 100 8.71 13.63 24.68
N THR A 101 8.34 14.71 25.35
CA THR A 101 7.93 15.94 24.68
C THR A 101 8.96 16.24 23.61
N SER A 102 8.53 16.15 22.36
CA SER A 102 9.30 16.64 21.23
C SER A 102 9.70 18.07 21.57
N ARG A 103 10.95 18.32 21.94
CA ARG A 103 11.49 19.64 21.78
C ARG A 103 11.34 19.94 20.30
N ALA A 104 10.28 20.70 20.04
CA ALA A 104 10.05 21.28 18.74
C ALA A 104 11.38 21.78 18.19
N ALA A 105 11.58 21.51 16.93
CA ALA A 105 12.68 21.96 16.10
C ALA A 105 13.35 23.18 16.73
N VAL A 106 14.55 23.00 17.19
CA VAL A 106 15.46 24.11 17.45
C VAL A 106 15.59 24.80 16.09
N ARG A 107 14.77 25.80 15.91
CA ARG A 107 14.99 26.81 14.89
C ARG A 107 16.38 27.34 15.17
N ASN A 108 17.32 27.04 14.30
CA ASN A 108 18.60 27.72 14.28
C ASN A 108 18.31 29.16 13.81
N PRO A 109 18.34 30.16 14.68
CA PRO A 109 18.20 31.54 14.24
C PRO A 109 19.60 32.02 13.89
N GLY A 110 19.89 32.11 12.63
CA GLY A 110 20.96 32.97 12.20
C GLY A 110 22.22 32.30 11.73
N ASN A 111 22.41 32.36 10.48
CA ASN A 111 23.42 33.25 9.85
C ASN A 111 22.93 33.61 8.47
#